data_aa80235839285a87b993f3cf7ba0f02d
#
_entry.id   aa80235839285a87b993f3cf7ba0f02d
#
_cell.length_a   1.000
_cell.length_b   1.000
_cell.length_c   1.000
_cell.angle_alpha   90.00
_cell.angle_beta   90.00
_cell.angle_gamma   90.00
#
_symmetry.space_group_name_H-M   'P 1'
#
loop_
_entity.id
_entity.type
_entity.pdbx_description
1 polymer ?
#
loop_
_entity_poly.entity_id
_entity_poly.type
_entity_poly.pdbx_seq_one_letter_code
_entity_poly.pdbx_strand_id
1 'polypeptide(L)'
;MPSLARVFALTCALLLGAAAGAAAQGPGVFYADSLRPEWTVEPTRTGRAQVVGYLHNSNIKDAANVWLRVDQLGADGAVASSYRRRVVGDVLSGGRSLFAVPVADAGARYRVTVETADWVKECR
;
A
#
# COMPACT_ATOMS: atom_id res chain seq x y z
N MET A 1 14.57 -7.76 39.60
CA MET A 1 13.28 -7.14 39.31
C MET A 1 12.52 -7.95 38.28
N PRO A 2 11.80 -8.96 38.76
CA PRO A 2 11.10 -9.83 37.80
C PRO A 2 10.08 -9.12 36.93
N SER A 3 9.47 -8.07 37.42
CA SER A 3 8.44 -7.34 36.67
C SER A 3 8.99 -6.63 35.44
N LEU A 4 10.21 -6.11 35.51
CA LEU A 4 10.82 -5.45 34.37
C LEU A 4 11.12 -6.41 33.24
N ALA A 5 11.60 -7.60 33.57
CA ALA A 5 11.86 -8.62 32.58
C ALA A 5 10.59 -9.02 31.83
N ARG A 6 9.48 -9.10 32.54
CA ARG A 6 8.20 -9.42 31.92
C ARG A 6 7.74 -8.34 30.97
N VAL A 7 7.95 -7.08 31.32
CA VAL A 7 7.59 -5.97 30.44
C VAL A 7 8.38 -6.02 29.14
N PHE A 8 9.67 -6.31 29.24
CA PHE A 8 10.49 -6.47 28.04
C PHE A 8 10.02 -7.59 27.15
N ALA A 9 9.65 -8.72 27.75
CA ALA A 9 9.15 -9.85 26.99
C ALA A 9 7.89 -9.48 26.22
N LEU A 10 6.99 -8.74 26.85
CA LEU A 10 5.77 -8.28 26.18
C LEU A 10 6.07 -7.37 25.00
N THR A 11 7.02 -6.46 25.19
CA THR A 11 7.39 -5.54 24.11
C THR A 11 7.94 -6.29 22.91
N CYS A 12 8.79 -7.28 23.16
CA CYS A 12 9.33 -8.11 22.08
C CYS A 12 8.23 -8.87 21.36
N ALA A 13 7.26 -9.38 22.10
CA ALA A 13 6.15 -10.11 21.49
C ALA A 13 5.32 -9.22 20.57
N LEU A 14 5.11 -7.96 20.96
CA LEU A 14 4.38 -7.02 20.10
C LEU A 14 5.14 -6.73 18.81
N LEU A 15 6.45 -6.56 18.89
CA LEU A 15 7.27 -6.33 17.70
C LEU A 15 7.25 -7.54 16.78
N LEU A 16 7.35 -8.73 17.34
CA LEU A 16 7.27 -9.97 16.56
C LEU A 16 5.90 -10.11 15.91
N GLY A 17 4.84 -9.68 16.59
CA GLY A 17 3.51 -9.71 16.02
C GLY A 17 3.39 -8.83 14.78
N ALA A 18 3.97 -7.64 14.82
CA ALA A 18 3.95 -6.74 13.66
C ALA A 18 4.76 -7.34 12.50
N ALA A 19 5.92 -7.92 12.79
CA ALA A 19 6.73 -8.57 11.77
C ALA A 19 6.02 -9.78 11.17
N ALA A 20 5.36 -10.56 12.01
CA ALA A 20 4.61 -11.72 11.54
C ALA A 20 3.46 -11.30 10.62
N GLY A 21 2.80 -10.18 10.92
CA GLY A 21 1.76 -9.65 10.06
C GLY A 21 2.26 -9.32 8.67
N ALA A 22 3.42 -8.68 8.58
CA ALA A 22 4.04 -8.38 7.29
C ALA A 22 4.42 -9.65 6.55
N ALA A 23 5.03 -10.61 7.26
CA ALA A 23 5.45 -11.88 6.65
C ALA A 23 4.27 -12.70 6.15
N ALA A 24 3.11 -12.57 6.78
CA ALA A 24 1.92 -13.33 6.41
C ALA A 24 1.37 -12.96 5.04
N GLN A 25 1.84 -11.87 4.43
CA GLN A 25 1.40 -11.48 3.10
C GLN A 25 1.98 -12.37 2.00
N GLY A 26 2.92 -13.25 2.34
CA GLY A 26 3.43 -14.26 1.41
C GLY A 26 4.26 -13.68 0.28
N PRO A 27 4.22 -14.29 -0.92
CA PRO A 27 5.08 -13.88 -2.03
C PRO A 27 4.92 -12.43 -2.45
N GLY A 28 3.75 -11.84 -2.24
CA GLY A 28 3.48 -10.45 -2.59
C GLY A 28 4.24 -9.46 -1.73
N VAL A 29 4.69 -9.85 -0.56
CA VAL A 29 5.45 -8.99 0.36
C VAL A 29 6.69 -8.43 -0.31
N PHE A 30 7.35 -9.25 -1.10
CA PHE A 30 8.58 -8.88 -1.78
C PHE A 30 8.39 -7.64 -2.65
N TYR A 31 7.29 -7.58 -3.34
CA TYR A 31 6.97 -6.43 -4.19
C TYR A 31 6.52 -5.23 -3.36
N ALA A 32 5.72 -5.49 -2.35
CA ALA A 32 5.17 -4.43 -1.51
C ALA A 32 6.27 -3.65 -0.79
N ASP A 33 7.37 -4.30 -0.43
CA ASP A 33 8.47 -3.65 0.25
C ASP A 33 9.15 -2.60 -0.63
N SER A 34 9.19 -2.83 -1.93
CA SER A 34 9.85 -1.93 -2.88
C SER A 34 8.91 -0.88 -3.44
N LEU A 35 7.63 -1.18 -3.55
CA LEU A 35 6.62 -0.29 -4.09
C LEU A 35 5.75 0.23 -2.96
N ARG A 36 5.89 1.52 -2.67
CA ARG A 36 5.26 2.14 -1.52
C ARG A 36 4.29 3.23 -1.96
N PRO A 37 2.99 3.05 -1.76
CA PRO A 37 2.02 4.10 -2.09
C PRO A 37 1.95 5.15 -0.99
N GLU A 38 1.75 6.38 -1.42
CA GLU A 38 1.52 7.53 -0.56
C GLU A 38 0.34 8.27 -1.16
N TRP A 39 -0.68 8.56 -0.38
CA TRP A 39 -1.92 9.10 -0.94
C TRP A 39 -2.64 10.05 -0.02
N THR A 40 -3.52 10.85 -0.63
CA THR A 40 -4.52 11.66 0.05
C THR A 40 -5.85 11.47 -0.62
N VAL A 41 -6.91 11.85 0.05
CA VAL A 41 -8.25 11.81 -0.51
C VAL A 41 -8.66 13.25 -0.83
N GLU A 42 -9.00 13.49 -2.09
CA GLU A 42 -9.39 14.82 -2.56
C GLU A 42 -10.83 14.80 -3.03
N PRO A 43 -11.67 15.72 -2.55
CA PRO A 43 -13.04 15.81 -3.05
C PRO A 43 -13.07 16.38 -4.47
N THR A 44 -14.03 15.93 -5.26
CA THR A 44 -14.29 16.45 -6.59
C THR A 44 -15.53 17.32 -6.57
N ARG A 45 -15.77 18.02 -7.70
CA ARG A 45 -16.91 18.94 -7.81
C ARG A 45 -18.28 18.28 -7.69
N THR A 46 -18.35 16.98 -7.97
CA THR A 46 -19.64 16.27 -8.05
C THR A 46 -19.99 15.54 -6.75
N GLY A 47 -19.35 15.87 -5.64
CA GLY A 47 -19.56 15.19 -4.38
C GLY A 47 -18.87 13.85 -4.26
N ARG A 48 -18.13 13.47 -5.28
CA ARG A 48 -17.28 12.28 -5.26
C ARG A 48 -15.89 12.65 -4.77
N ALA A 49 -15.00 11.70 -4.82
CA ALA A 49 -13.62 11.91 -4.39
C ALA A 49 -12.65 11.17 -5.28
N GLN A 50 -11.39 11.49 -5.14
CA GLN A 50 -10.29 10.75 -5.74
C GLN A 50 -9.27 10.43 -4.67
N VAL A 51 -8.75 9.22 -4.70
CA VAL A 51 -7.56 8.86 -3.95
C VAL A 51 -6.38 9.16 -4.87
N VAL A 52 -5.58 10.15 -4.52
CA VAL A 52 -4.49 10.65 -5.37
C VAL A 52 -3.18 10.53 -4.61
N GLY A 53 -2.16 10.11 -5.30
CA GLY A 53 -0.86 10.01 -4.67
C GLY A 53 0.22 9.56 -5.60
N TYR A 54 1.32 9.15 -5.00
CA TYR A 54 2.48 8.65 -5.72
C TYR A 54 2.80 7.24 -5.27
N LEU A 55 3.20 6.44 -6.23
CA LEU A 55 3.75 5.12 -5.96
C LEU A 55 5.26 5.22 -6.12
N HIS A 56 5.97 5.03 -5.01
CA HIS A 56 7.43 5.11 -4.98
C HIS A 56 8.03 3.74 -5.22
N ASN A 57 9.08 3.69 -6.03
CA ASN A 57 9.80 2.46 -6.31
C ASN A 57 11.24 2.58 -5.80
N SER A 58 11.55 1.87 -4.73
CA SER A 58 12.90 1.83 -4.17
C SER A 58 13.73 0.66 -4.68
N ASN A 59 13.21 -0.11 -5.63
CA ASN A 59 13.92 -1.24 -6.20
C ASN A 59 14.89 -0.78 -7.28
N ILE A 60 15.89 -1.60 -7.56
CA ILE A 60 16.84 -1.32 -8.65
C ILE A 60 16.26 -1.62 -10.02
N LYS A 61 15.10 -2.27 -10.08
CA LYS A 61 14.40 -2.58 -11.32
C LYS A 61 13.17 -1.70 -11.45
N ASP A 62 12.80 -1.45 -12.70
CA ASP A 62 11.53 -0.77 -12.98
C ASP A 62 10.37 -1.72 -12.75
N ALA A 63 9.26 -1.20 -12.31
CA ALA A 63 8.03 -1.96 -12.15
C ALA A 63 7.07 -1.66 -13.28
N ALA A 64 6.50 -2.70 -13.88
CA ALA A 64 5.54 -2.58 -14.95
C ALA A 64 4.23 -3.26 -14.56
N ASN A 65 3.14 -2.96 -15.26
CA ASN A 65 1.84 -3.58 -15.02
C ASN A 65 1.44 -3.54 -13.54
N VAL A 66 1.60 -2.39 -12.93
CA VAL A 66 1.31 -2.26 -11.49
C VAL A 66 -0.18 -2.06 -11.32
N TRP A 67 -0.79 -2.93 -10.53
CA TRP A 67 -2.19 -2.82 -10.16
C TRP A 67 -2.30 -2.45 -8.70
N LEU A 68 -3.10 -1.43 -8.44
CA LEU A 68 -3.41 -0.99 -7.09
C LEU A 68 -4.80 -1.45 -6.71
N ARG A 69 -4.95 -1.80 -5.45
CA ARG A 69 -6.25 -2.01 -4.83
C ARG A 69 -6.47 -0.91 -3.81
N VAL A 70 -7.58 -0.23 -3.95
CA VAL A 70 -7.99 0.83 -3.02
C VAL A 70 -9.18 0.32 -2.24
N ASP A 71 -9.01 0.12 -0.95
CA ASP A 71 -10.07 -0.37 -0.08
C ASP A 71 -10.69 0.79 0.66
N GLN A 72 -12.00 0.92 0.56
CA GLN A 72 -12.76 1.84 1.40
C GLN A 72 -13.03 1.15 2.72
N LEU A 73 -12.63 1.79 3.81
CA LEU A 73 -12.75 1.23 5.15
C LEU A 73 -14.00 1.78 5.84
N GLY A 74 -14.74 0.90 6.48
CA GLY A 74 -15.86 1.28 7.33
C GLY A 74 -15.38 1.80 8.68
N ALA A 75 -16.33 2.21 9.50
CA ALA A 75 -16.06 2.76 10.82
C ALA A 75 -15.33 1.76 11.72
N ASP A 76 -15.58 0.48 11.51
CA ASP A 76 -14.95 -0.62 12.27
C ASP A 76 -13.59 -1.04 11.68
N GLY A 77 -13.15 -0.41 10.60
CA GLY A 77 -11.91 -0.75 9.92
C GLY A 77 -12.05 -1.88 8.91
N ALA A 78 -13.22 -2.48 8.77
CA ALA A 78 -13.46 -3.53 7.78
C ALA A 78 -13.61 -2.92 6.39
N VAL A 79 -13.30 -3.71 5.36
CA VAL A 79 -13.42 -3.26 3.97
C VAL A 79 -14.88 -3.19 3.57
N ALA A 80 -15.35 -1.99 3.23
CA ALA A 80 -16.71 -1.77 2.77
C ALA A 80 -16.83 -1.93 1.25
N SER A 81 -15.83 -1.50 0.50
CA SER A 81 -15.78 -1.70 -0.94
C SER A 81 -14.33 -1.61 -1.40
N SER A 82 -14.07 -2.11 -2.59
CA SER A 82 -12.73 -2.13 -3.16
C SER A 82 -12.77 -1.66 -4.60
N TYR A 83 -11.71 -0.97 -4.98
CA TYR A 83 -11.50 -0.48 -6.34
C TYR A 83 -10.14 -0.98 -6.81
N ARG A 84 -10.04 -1.32 -8.08
CA ARG A 84 -8.78 -1.72 -8.69
C ARG A 84 -8.44 -0.73 -9.79
N ARG A 85 -7.17 -0.38 -9.86
CA ARG A 85 -6.71 0.56 -10.88
C ARG A 85 -5.29 0.23 -11.27
N ARG A 86 -5.05 0.20 -12.57
CA ARG A 86 -3.70 0.03 -13.10
C ARG A 86 -2.99 1.38 -13.12
N VAL A 87 -1.75 1.39 -12.70
CA VAL A 87 -0.91 2.58 -12.79
C VAL A 87 -0.49 2.76 -14.24
N VAL A 88 -0.66 3.97 -14.76
CA VAL A 88 -0.30 4.26 -16.15
C VAL A 88 1.23 4.30 -16.29
N GLY A 89 1.75 3.48 -17.19
CA GLY A 89 3.18 3.42 -17.43
C GLY A 89 3.93 2.64 -16.38
N ASP A 90 5.25 2.65 -16.49
CA ASP A 90 6.13 1.96 -15.56
C ASP A 90 6.50 2.88 -14.40
N VAL A 91 6.77 2.29 -13.25
CA VAL A 91 7.32 3.02 -12.11
C VAL A 91 8.82 2.77 -12.13
N LEU A 92 9.57 3.79 -12.52
CA LEU A 92 11.01 3.63 -12.73
C LEU A 92 11.76 3.41 -11.43
N SER A 93 12.86 2.69 -11.52
CA SER A 93 13.74 2.44 -10.39
C SER A 93 14.16 3.76 -9.74
N GLY A 94 14.00 3.85 -8.44
CA GLY A 94 14.31 5.07 -7.68
C GLY A 94 13.36 6.23 -7.93
N GLY A 95 12.31 6.02 -8.72
CA GLY A 95 11.36 7.06 -9.08
C GLY A 95 10.00 6.88 -8.43
N ARG A 96 9.04 7.60 -8.95
CA ARG A 96 7.66 7.53 -8.50
C ARG A 96 6.72 7.80 -9.66
N SER A 97 5.50 7.30 -9.55
CA SER A 97 4.45 7.54 -10.53
C SER A 97 3.20 8.06 -9.82
N LEU A 98 2.57 9.03 -10.43
CA LEU A 98 1.32 9.58 -9.94
C LEU A 98 0.19 8.61 -10.24
N PHE A 99 -0.73 8.44 -9.31
CA PHE A 99 -1.96 7.72 -9.55
C PHE A 99 -3.15 8.50 -9.02
N ALA A 100 -4.30 8.26 -9.62
CA ALA A 100 -5.56 8.85 -9.19
C ALA A 100 -6.65 7.80 -9.38
N VAL A 101 -7.36 7.49 -8.32
CA VAL A 101 -8.41 6.48 -8.34
C VAL A 101 -9.72 7.12 -7.92
N PRO A 102 -10.70 7.25 -8.82
CA PRO A 102 -12.00 7.78 -8.43
C PRO A 102 -12.69 6.85 -7.44
N VAL A 103 -13.26 7.44 -6.41
CA VAL A 103 -13.98 6.71 -5.37
C VAL A 103 -15.28 7.45 -5.06
N ALA A 104 -16.19 6.79 -4.35
CA ALA A 104 -17.53 7.31 -4.18
C ALA A 104 -17.65 8.29 -3.01
N ASP A 105 -16.89 8.13 -1.95
CA ASP A 105 -17.15 8.84 -0.69
C ASP A 105 -15.92 9.60 -0.21
N ALA A 106 -16.01 10.93 -0.19
CA ALA A 106 -14.94 11.80 0.26
C ALA A 106 -14.68 11.72 1.77
N GLY A 107 -15.68 11.31 2.54
CA GLY A 107 -15.55 11.24 3.99
C GLY A 107 -15.04 9.93 4.54
N ALA A 108 -14.85 8.93 3.68
CA ALA A 108 -14.38 7.62 4.11
C ALA A 108 -12.85 7.58 4.20
N ARG A 109 -12.35 6.59 4.91
CA ARG A 109 -10.92 6.29 4.93
C ARG A 109 -10.61 5.23 3.89
N TYR A 110 -9.43 5.33 3.31
CA TYR A 110 -9.01 4.43 2.25
C TYR A 110 -7.62 3.88 2.54
N ARG A 111 -7.39 2.67 2.07
CA ARG A 111 -6.09 2.01 2.13
C ARG A 111 -5.70 1.60 0.73
N VAL A 112 -4.51 2.02 0.31
CA VAL A 112 -3.98 1.68 -1.01
C VAL A 112 -2.93 0.59 -0.85
N THR A 113 -3.09 -0.47 -1.63
CA THR A 113 -2.18 -1.61 -1.61
C THR A 113 -1.76 -1.94 -3.02
N VAL A 114 -0.50 -2.29 -3.22
CA VAL A 114 -0.05 -2.83 -4.49
C VAL A 114 -0.49 -4.29 -4.56
N GLU A 115 -1.33 -4.59 -5.52
CA GLU A 115 -1.88 -5.93 -5.67
C GLU A 115 -0.96 -6.82 -6.48
N THR A 116 -0.51 -6.32 -7.63
CA THR A 116 0.43 -7.05 -8.49
C THR A 116 1.35 -6.07 -9.18
N ALA A 117 2.52 -6.55 -9.56
CA ALA A 117 3.48 -5.79 -10.36
C ALA A 117 4.45 -6.76 -11.02
N ASP A 118 4.96 -6.37 -12.17
CA ASP A 118 5.99 -7.12 -12.88
C ASP A 118 7.29 -6.34 -12.80
N TRP A 119 8.37 -7.01 -12.45
CA TRP A 119 9.69 -6.40 -12.46
C TRP A 119 10.31 -6.54 -13.83
N VAL A 120 10.72 -5.40 -14.38
CA VAL A 120 11.31 -5.39 -15.72
C VAL A 120 12.74 -5.90 -15.62
N LYS A 121 13.03 -6.96 -16.37
CA LYS A 121 14.37 -7.52 -16.44
C LYS A 121 15.21 -6.67 -17.36
N GLU A 122 16.47 -6.50 -17.00
CA GLU A 122 17.41 -5.86 -17.88
C GLU A 122 17.75 -6.79 -19.02
N CYS A 123 17.45 -6.33 -20.21
CA CYS A 123 17.65 -7.14 -21.42
C CYS A 123 18.86 -6.68 -22.21
N ARG A 124 19.88 -6.20 -21.55
CA ARG A 124 21.08 -5.66 -22.25
C ARG A 124 22.15 -6.68 -22.34
#